data_27fa9821c32951c96ce906f7f8012cc4
#
_entry.id   27fa9821c32951c96ce906f7f8012cc4
#
_cell.length_a   1.000
_cell.length_b   1.000
_cell.length_c   1.000
_cell.angle_alpha   90.00
_cell.angle_beta   90.00
_cell.angle_gamma   90.00
#
_symmetry.space_group_name_H-M   'P 1'
#
loop_
_entity.id
_entity.type
_entity.pdbx_description
1 polymer ?
#
loop_
_entity_poly.entity_id
_entity_poly.type
_entity_poly.pdbx_seq_one_letter_code
_entity_poly.pdbx_strand_id
1 'polypeptide(L)'
;MNNSPKIISVEAIPIAVTGNRPFRISEGQTTRHVSVIVRISTEEDGLSGVGEIVSAPPGKPEEILGEIVYAVENYVRPAIVGLPATSRKQAILKIAQVLKGRVWTKAGVTNALYDLQSKAIGQPVCALLGGRLRDEIPIAGPVIGINSPEAMVAEAVSQANAGYKAIKIKIGETTELDYVRVREVRNALPNSVQLRVDANDHYSLVQAKQICRLLDDMNIEHLEQPLPRGDLLAMAELRRVSRIPLMTDDSVATLEDAVNVIRLGAADRVKVKVSKHGLENAQLIIGILEAAGISCVLGHVFQLGLARLTEAHLAACATNLNPPHEMGSMKPMGITQDILKNALEVTPGIIRLPSGPGLSAELDWDLIEKLRIGVGHG
;
A
#
# COMPACT_ATOMS: atom_id res chain seq x y z
N MET A 1 33.60 9.46 16.67
CA MET A 1 33.25 8.12 16.13
C MET A 1 31.81 7.89 16.51
N ASN A 2 30.94 7.60 15.56
CA ASN A 2 29.50 7.42 15.84
C ASN A 2 29.31 6.19 16.75
N ASN A 3 28.92 6.43 17.98
CA ASN A 3 28.62 5.41 19.00
C ASN A 3 27.19 4.82 18.76
N SER A 4 26.75 4.69 17.52
CA SER A 4 25.46 4.10 17.18
C SER A 4 25.52 2.59 17.33
N PRO A 5 24.60 1.96 18.06
CA PRO A 5 24.57 0.51 18.26
C PRO A 5 24.50 -0.23 16.93
N LYS A 6 25.19 -1.38 16.86
CA LYS A 6 25.27 -2.18 15.63
C LYS A 6 24.08 -3.13 15.53
N ILE A 7 23.64 -3.38 14.30
CA ILE A 7 22.67 -4.42 13.99
C ILE A 7 23.30 -5.79 14.26
N ILE A 8 22.64 -6.63 15.06
CA ILE A 8 23.09 -7.97 15.41
C ILE A 8 22.22 -9.07 14.80
N SER A 9 20.95 -8.78 14.50
CA SER A 9 20.08 -9.77 13.87
C SER A 9 19.05 -9.12 12.93
N VAL A 10 18.60 -9.93 11.97
CA VAL A 10 17.44 -9.64 11.11
C VAL A 10 16.60 -10.91 11.08
N GLU A 11 15.36 -10.81 11.51
CA GLU A 11 14.42 -11.92 11.59
C GLU A 11 13.26 -11.71 10.62
N ALA A 12 12.85 -12.79 9.97
CA ALA A 12 11.63 -12.85 9.16
C ALA A 12 10.61 -13.72 9.90
N ILE A 13 9.52 -13.14 10.36
CA ILE A 13 8.49 -13.81 11.16
C ILE A 13 7.20 -13.91 10.33
N PRO A 14 6.94 -15.05 9.70
CA PRO A 14 5.74 -15.24 8.88
C PRO A 14 4.51 -15.42 9.78
N ILE A 15 3.45 -14.69 9.45
CA ILE A 15 2.17 -14.74 10.16
C ILE A 15 1.00 -14.80 9.19
N ALA A 16 -0.10 -15.37 9.65
CA ALA A 16 -1.35 -15.37 8.89
C ALA A 16 -2.54 -14.99 9.77
N VAL A 17 -3.44 -14.18 9.19
CA VAL A 17 -4.70 -13.82 9.81
C VAL A 17 -5.83 -14.22 8.86
N THR A 18 -6.87 -14.87 9.40
CA THR A 18 -8.01 -15.33 8.61
C THR A 18 -9.26 -14.54 9.00
N GLY A 19 -9.93 -14.01 7.98
CA GLY A 19 -11.20 -13.33 8.14
C GLY A 19 -12.41 -14.26 7.96
N ASN A 20 -13.58 -13.75 8.31
CA ASN A 20 -14.85 -14.46 8.19
C ASN A 20 -15.68 -14.02 6.97
N ARG A 21 -15.15 -13.12 6.14
CA ARG A 21 -15.80 -12.63 4.92
C ARG A 21 -14.86 -12.77 3.72
N PRO A 22 -15.33 -13.40 2.63
CA PRO A 22 -14.56 -13.41 1.40
C PRO A 22 -14.50 -12.01 0.78
N PHE A 23 -13.32 -11.59 0.36
CA PHE A 23 -13.13 -10.36 -0.42
C PHE A 23 -12.76 -10.71 -1.85
N ARG A 24 -13.54 -10.18 -2.80
CA ARG A 24 -13.41 -10.48 -4.22
C ARG A 24 -12.94 -9.29 -5.03
N ILE A 25 -11.95 -9.52 -5.87
CA ILE A 25 -11.47 -8.61 -6.93
C ILE A 25 -11.48 -9.35 -8.27
N SER A 26 -11.13 -8.68 -9.36
CA SER A 26 -11.06 -9.29 -10.70
C SER A 26 -10.17 -10.52 -10.76
N GLU A 27 -9.08 -10.54 -9.98
CA GLU A 27 -8.08 -11.61 -9.98
C GLU A 27 -8.40 -12.80 -9.05
N GLY A 28 -9.50 -12.76 -8.29
CA GLY A 28 -9.92 -13.85 -7.41
C GLY A 28 -10.51 -13.40 -6.08
N GLN A 29 -10.61 -14.34 -5.16
CA GLN A 29 -11.22 -14.15 -3.85
C GLN A 29 -10.33 -14.70 -2.74
N THR A 30 -10.24 -13.98 -1.62
CA THR A 30 -9.49 -14.42 -0.43
C THR A 30 -10.22 -14.14 0.86
N THR A 31 -9.94 -14.94 1.88
CA THR A 31 -10.32 -14.72 3.29
C THR A 31 -9.10 -14.65 4.19
N ARG A 32 -7.90 -14.92 3.63
CA ARG A 32 -6.66 -15.04 4.41
C ARG A 32 -5.69 -13.96 3.99
N HIS A 33 -5.05 -13.35 4.99
CA HIS A 33 -3.94 -12.43 4.81
C HIS A 33 -2.66 -13.06 5.37
N VAL A 34 -1.60 -13.03 4.59
CA VAL A 34 -0.28 -13.54 4.97
C VAL A 34 0.73 -12.40 4.89
N SER A 35 1.48 -12.21 5.98
CA SER A 35 2.55 -11.21 6.06
C SER A 35 3.80 -11.82 6.68
N VAL A 36 4.94 -11.17 6.44
CA VAL A 36 6.18 -11.40 7.16
C VAL A 36 6.51 -10.14 7.95
N ILE A 37 6.59 -10.26 9.27
CA ILE A 37 7.10 -9.20 10.13
C ILE A 37 8.62 -9.28 10.13
N VAL A 38 9.26 -8.22 9.68
CA VAL A 38 10.72 -8.08 9.77
C VAL A 38 11.06 -7.39 11.07
N ARG A 39 11.97 -7.99 11.85
CA ARG A 39 12.56 -7.39 13.04
C ARG A 39 14.07 -7.26 12.86
N ILE A 40 14.59 -6.04 13.02
CA ILE A 40 16.02 -5.73 12.96
C ILE A 40 16.45 -5.32 14.37
N SER A 41 17.25 -6.15 15.05
CA SER A 41 17.68 -5.91 16.42
C SER A 41 19.15 -5.44 16.47
N THR A 42 19.46 -4.66 17.49
CA THR A 42 20.81 -4.12 17.72
C THR A 42 21.43 -4.71 19.00
N GLU A 43 22.71 -4.42 19.21
CA GLU A 43 23.43 -4.76 20.45
C GLU A 43 22.91 -3.99 21.68
N GLU A 44 22.13 -2.92 21.48
CA GLU A 44 21.46 -2.18 22.55
C GLU A 44 20.11 -2.83 22.86
N ASP A 45 19.94 -3.25 24.11
CA ASP A 45 18.72 -3.89 24.57
C ASP A 45 17.49 -2.99 24.35
N GLY A 46 16.44 -3.57 23.76
CA GLY A 46 15.18 -2.87 23.46
C GLY A 46 15.22 -2.03 22.19
N LEU A 47 16.38 -1.75 21.59
CA LEU A 47 16.44 -1.01 20.34
C LEU A 47 16.30 -1.94 19.12
N SER A 48 15.13 -1.92 18.51
CA SER A 48 14.83 -2.67 17.29
C SER A 48 13.92 -1.91 16.36
N GLY A 49 14.08 -2.13 15.04
CA GLY A 49 13.18 -1.64 14.02
C GLY A 49 12.29 -2.75 13.48
N VAL A 50 11.07 -2.40 13.10
CA VAL A 50 10.06 -3.34 12.59
C VAL A 50 9.44 -2.87 11.28
N GLY A 51 9.10 -3.84 10.42
CA GLY A 51 8.42 -3.59 9.14
C GLY A 51 7.54 -4.78 8.75
N GLU A 52 6.61 -4.55 7.87
CA GLU A 52 5.70 -5.57 7.36
C GLU A 52 5.94 -5.77 5.87
N ILE A 53 6.04 -7.02 5.44
CA ILE A 53 6.05 -7.45 4.04
C ILE A 53 4.80 -8.27 3.79
N VAL A 54 3.97 -7.82 2.86
CA VAL A 54 2.78 -8.57 2.45
C VAL A 54 3.21 -9.68 1.49
N SER A 55 2.75 -10.90 1.74
CA SER A 55 2.98 -12.05 0.87
C SER A 55 1.81 -12.24 -0.10
N ALA A 56 2.12 -12.42 -1.36
CA ALA A 56 1.13 -12.78 -2.35
C ALA A 56 0.67 -14.25 -2.20
N PRO A 57 -0.60 -14.55 -2.48
CA PRO A 57 -1.02 -15.94 -2.64
C PRO A 57 -0.38 -16.56 -3.89
N PRO A 58 -0.27 -17.90 -3.94
CA PRO A 58 0.26 -18.59 -5.12
C PRO A 58 -0.45 -18.18 -6.42
N GLY A 59 0.32 -18.05 -7.49
CA GLY A 59 -0.19 -17.65 -8.80
C GLY A 59 -0.23 -16.14 -9.05
N LYS A 60 0.11 -15.33 -8.05
CA LYS A 60 0.29 -13.88 -8.22
C LYS A 60 1.75 -13.56 -8.57
N PRO A 61 2.00 -12.46 -9.30
CA PRO A 61 3.36 -12.06 -9.68
C PRO A 61 4.18 -11.45 -8.53
N GLU A 62 3.54 -11.07 -7.44
CA GLU A 62 4.19 -10.56 -6.25
C GLU A 62 4.93 -11.70 -5.51
N GLU A 63 5.78 -11.33 -4.56
CA GLU A 63 6.63 -12.29 -3.85
C GLU A 63 5.83 -13.17 -2.88
N ILE A 64 6.03 -14.49 -2.98
CA ILE A 64 5.40 -15.48 -2.09
C ILE A 64 6.19 -15.65 -0.80
N LEU A 65 5.54 -16.21 0.22
CA LEU A 65 6.09 -16.35 1.57
C LEU A 65 7.50 -16.95 1.60
N GLY A 66 7.72 -18.07 0.91
CA GLY A 66 9.01 -18.76 0.89
C GLY A 66 10.14 -17.90 0.32
N GLU A 67 9.87 -17.15 -0.73
CA GLU A 67 10.84 -16.24 -1.34
C GLU A 67 11.21 -15.10 -0.41
N ILE A 68 10.24 -14.51 0.28
CA ILE A 68 10.44 -13.41 1.23
C ILE A 68 11.34 -13.86 2.38
N VAL A 69 10.97 -14.97 3.05
CA VAL A 69 11.74 -15.49 4.19
C VAL A 69 13.15 -15.86 3.76
N TYR A 70 13.30 -16.58 2.64
CA TYR A 70 14.62 -16.95 2.12
C TYR A 70 15.48 -15.72 1.78
N ALA A 71 14.89 -14.71 1.14
CA ALA A 71 15.59 -13.47 0.80
C ALA A 71 16.07 -12.71 2.04
N VAL A 72 15.22 -12.58 3.05
CA VAL A 72 15.58 -11.89 4.31
C VAL A 72 16.72 -12.63 5.02
N GLU A 73 16.61 -13.94 5.17
CA GLU A 73 17.56 -14.73 5.95
C GLU A 73 18.91 -14.91 5.25
N ASN A 74 18.92 -15.13 3.93
CA ASN A 74 20.13 -15.52 3.21
C ASN A 74 20.82 -14.37 2.47
N TYR A 75 20.12 -13.25 2.23
CA TYR A 75 20.68 -12.11 1.51
C TYR A 75 20.65 -10.82 2.35
N VAL A 76 19.52 -10.49 2.97
CA VAL A 76 19.41 -9.23 3.73
C VAL A 76 20.22 -9.28 5.02
N ARG A 77 20.01 -10.32 5.84
CA ARG A 77 20.71 -10.48 7.14
C ARG A 77 22.24 -10.37 6.99
N PRO A 78 22.91 -11.18 6.15
CA PRO A 78 24.37 -11.10 6.03
C PRO A 78 24.86 -9.78 5.44
N ALA A 79 24.04 -9.06 4.67
CA ALA A 79 24.44 -7.80 4.08
C ALA A 79 24.46 -6.64 5.07
N ILE A 80 23.64 -6.66 6.14
CA ILE A 80 23.45 -5.50 7.01
C ILE A 80 23.85 -5.74 8.48
N VAL A 81 24.00 -6.98 8.91
CA VAL A 81 24.54 -7.27 10.26
C VAL A 81 25.93 -6.64 10.41
N GLY A 82 26.19 -6.02 11.57
CA GLY A 82 27.41 -5.26 11.86
C GLY A 82 27.36 -3.78 11.45
N LEU A 83 26.36 -3.34 10.67
CA LEU A 83 26.19 -1.92 10.36
C LEU A 83 25.60 -1.15 11.55
N PRO A 84 25.99 0.12 11.74
CA PRO A 84 25.34 0.99 12.73
C PRO A 84 23.84 1.19 12.44
N ALA A 85 23.00 1.24 13.46
CA ALA A 85 21.55 1.48 13.35
C ALA A 85 21.20 2.77 12.58
N THR A 86 22.08 3.76 12.64
CA THR A 86 21.92 5.04 11.92
C THR A 86 22.39 5.01 10.48
N SER A 87 22.97 3.89 9.99
CA SER A 87 23.52 3.77 8.62
C SER A 87 22.50 3.23 7.61
N ARG A 88 21.22 3.67 7.71
CA ARG A 88 20.10 3.20 6.85
C ARG A 88 20.46 3.25 5.36
N LYS A 89 20.98 4.37 4.86
CA LYS A 89 21.29 4.51 3.42
C LYS A 89 22.31 3.49 2.96
N GLN A 90 23.34 3.23 3.77
CA GLN A 90 24.34 2.21 3.49
C GLN A 90 23.72 0.80 3.48
N ALA A 91 22.82 0.51 4.42
CA ALA A 91 22.11 -0.77 4.49
C ALA A 91 21.27 -0.99 3.23
N ILE A 92 20.47 0.02 2.82
CA ILE A 92 19.63 -0.04 1.61
C ILE A 92 20.51 -0.31 0.36
N LEU A 93 21.63 0.38 0.22
CA LEU A 93 22.56 0.18 -0.92
C LEU A 93 23.16 -1.23 -0.93
N LYS A 94 23.58 -1.76 0.22
CA LYS A 94 24.10 -3.14 0.34
C LYS A 94 23.03 -4.17 -0.03
N ILE A 95 21.79 -4.00 0.46
CA ILE A 95 20.68 -4.87 0.10
C ILE A 95 20.42 -4.83 -1.41
N ALA A 96 20.42 -3.66 -2.03
CA ALA A 96 20.23 -3.52 -3.47
C ALA A 96 21.33 -4.18 -4.32
N GLN A 97 22.56 -4.30 -3.78
CA GLN A 97 23.66 -4.99 -4.43
C GLN A 97 23.45 -6.51 -4.47
N VAL A 98 22.99 -7.10 -3.37
CA VAL A 98 22.87 -8.57 -3.20
C VAL A 98 21.50 -9.11 -3.60
N LEU A 99 20.45 -8.29 -3.59
CA LEU A 99 19.08 -8.70 -3.86
C LEU A 99 18.49 -7.90 -5.03
N LYS A 100 18.49 -8.50 -6.22
CA LYS A 100 17.90 -7.90 -7.43
C LYS A 100 16.40 -8.21 -7.51
N GLY A 101 15.60 -7.28 -8.05
CA GLY A 101 14.15 -7.40 -8.01
C GLY A 101 13.63 -7.33 -6.57
N ARG A 102 12.75 -8.24 -6.19
CA ARG A 102 12.23 -8.42 -4.82
C ARG A 102 11.81 -7.10 -4.17
N VAL A 103 10.96 -6.36 -4.86
CA VAL A 103 10.59 -4.99 -4.45
C VAL A 103 9.82 -4.98 -3.13
N TRP A 104 8.96 -5.98 -2.90
CA TRP A 104 8.18 -6.11 -1.65
C TRP A 104 9.06 -6.41 -0.44
N THR A 105 9.96 -7.39 -0.58
CA THR A 105 10.95 -7.70 0.47
C THR A 105 11.79 -6.47 0.81
N LYS A 106 12.33 -5.79 -0.20
CA LYS A 106 13.13 -4.57 0.02
C LYS A 106 12.32 -3.45 0.65
N ALA A 107 11.04 -3.30 0.28
CA ALA A 107 10.17 -2.29 0.85
C ALA A 107 9.98 -2.48 2.36
N GLY A 108 9.56 -3.67 2.80
CA GLY A 108 9.35 -3.92 4.22
C GLY A 108 10.62 -3.83 5.05
N VAL A 109 11.76 -4.32 4.51
CA VAL A 109 13.07 -4.17 5.18
C VAL A 109 13.48 -2.70 5.26
N THR A 110 13.26 -1.92 4.20
CA THR A 110 13.53 -0.48 4.20
C THR A 110 12.68 0.23 5.26
N ASN A 111 11.39 -0.12 5.37
CA ASN A 111 10.50 0.44 6.39
C ASN A 111 10.99 0.12 7.81
N ALA A 112 11.48 -1.12 8.06
CA ALA A 112 12.09 -1.50 9.32
C ALA A 112 13.38 -0.72 9.63
N LEU A 113 14.20 -0.42 8.61
CA LEU A 113 15.40 0.41 8.77
C LEU A 113 15.07 1.88 9.08
N TYR A 114 13.97 2.41 8.52
CA TYR A 114 13.47 3.74 8.90
C TYR A 114 13.01 3.77 10.36
N ASP A 115 12.26 2.77 10.81
CA ASP A 115 11.82 2.64 12.19
C ASP A 115 13.03 2.54 13.15
N LEU A 116 14.00 1.68 12.82
CA LEU A 116 15.23 1.51 13.61
C LEU A 116 16.01 2.81 13.74
N GLN A 117 16.33 3.47 12.62
CA GLN A 117 17.10 4.70 12.66
C GLN A 117 16.37 5.80 13.43
N SER A 118 15.05 5.94 13.22
CA SER A 118 14.24 6.94 13.90
C SER A 118 14.24 6.74 15.40
N LYS A 119 14.13 5.50 15.88
CA LYS A 119 14.25 5.14 17.30
C LYS A 119 15.63 5.43 17.84
N ALA A 120 16.69 5.05 17.10
CA ALA A 120 18.08 5.29 17.52
C ALA A 120 18.44 6.77 17.70
N ILE A 121 17.73 7.68 17.03
CA ILE A 121 17.92 9.14 17.18
C ILE A 121 16.80 9.82 17.97
N GLY A 122 15.87 9.05 18.56
CA GLY A 122 14.76 9.57 19.36
C GLY A 122 13.73 10.41 18.58
N GLN A 123 13.59 10.19 17.26
CA GLN A 123 12.69 10.96 16.39
C GLN A 123 11.61 10.08 15.76
N PRO A 124 10.44 10.63 15.40
CA PRO A 124 9.46 9.90 14.61
C PRO A 124 9.94 9.69 13.17
N VAL A 125 9.44 8.65 12.49
CA VAL A 125 9.80 8.35 11.09
C VAL A 125 9.56 9.55 10.17
N CYS A 126 8.48 10.31 10.36
CA CYS A 126 8.20 11.50 9.56
C CYS A 126 9.30 12.58 9.63
N ALA A 127 10.09 12.65 10.70
CA ALA A 127 11.22 13.57 10.78
C ALA A 127 12.32 13.21 9.75
N LEU A 128 12.53 11.91 9.47
CA LEU A 128 13.47 11.46 8.45
C LEU A 128 12.94 11.62 7.01
N LEU A 129 11.66 11.94 6.86
CA LEU A 129 11.00 12.18 5.56
C LEU A 129 10.84 13.68 5.25
N GLY A 130 11.51 14.56 6.00
CA GLY A 130 11.49 16.00 5.77
C GLY A 130 10.63 16.79 6.76
N GLY A 131 9.98 16.14 7.70
CA GLY A 131 9.18 16.77 8.76
C GLY A 131 7.67 16.63 8.57
N ARG A 132 6.95 16.81 9.65
CA ARG A 132 5.50 16.63 9.72
C ARG A 132 4.77 17.89 9.24
N LEU A 133 3.95 17.75 8.20
CA LEU A 133 3.12 18.82 7.64
C LEU A 133 1.69 18.81 8.19
N ARG A 134 1.19 17.64 8.62
CA ARG A 134 -0.19 17.46 9.09
C ARG A 134 -0.30 16.39 10.15
N ASP A 135 -1.22 16.59 11.09
CA ASP A 135 -1.53 15.64 12.18
C ASP A 135 -2.70 14.72 11.80
N GLU A 136 -3.62 15.25 11.03
CA GLU A 136 -4.81 14.52 10.55
C GLU A 136 -4.64 14.19 9.08
N ILE A 137 -4.83 12.90 8.77
CA ILE A 137 -4.66 12.34 7.44
C ILE A 137 -6.03 11.93 6.91
N PRO A 138 -6.58 12.65 5.91
CA PRO A 138 -7.86 12.28 5.31
C PRO A 138 -7.76 10.92 4.61
N ILE A 139 -8.70 10.03 4.91
CA ILE A 139 -8.76 8.69 4.32
C ILE A 139 -10.09 8.41 3.63
N ALA A 140 -10.04 7.63 2.57
CA ALA A 140 -11.20 7.07 1.89
C ALA A 140 -11.83 5.95 2.75
N GLY A 141 -13.07 5.62 2.46
CA GLY A 141 -13.73 4.46 3.05
C GLY A 141 -13.03 3.15 2.72
N PRO A 142 -13.28 2.09 3.49
CA PRO A 142 -12.81 0.75 3.17
C PRO A 142 -13.22 0.35 1.75
N VAL A 143 -12.31 -0.27 0.99
CA VAL A 143 -12.59 -0.65 -0.39
C VAL A 143 -13.74 -1.66 -0.47
N ILE A 144 -14.67 -1.45 -1.40
CA ILE A 144 -15.82 -2.33 -1.65
C ILE A 144 -15.43 -3.33 -2.75
N GLY A 145 -15.44 -4.62 -2.40
CA GLY A 145 -15.16 -5.71 -3.33
C GLY A 145 -16.27 -5.92 -4.36
N ILE A 146 -15.98 -6.71 -5.39
CA ILE A 146 -16.97 -7.09 -6.42
C ILE A 146 -18.08 -7.92 -5.77
N ASN A 147 -19.33 -7.45 -5.95
CA ASN A 147 -20.53 -8.09 -5.44
C ASN A 147 -21.74 -7.72 -6.33
N SER A 148 -22.96 -8.10 -5.90
CA SER A 148 -24.17 -7.61 -6.58
C SER A 148 -24.26 -6.08 -6.48
N PRO A 149 -24.87 -5.41 -7.47
CA PRO A 149 -25.06 -3.95 -7.42
C PRO A 149 -25.71 -3.47 -6.12
N GLU A 150 -26.73 -4.18 -5.64
CA GLU A 150 -27.47 -3.84 -4.43
C GLU A 150 -26.60 -3.90 -3.17
N ALA A 151 -25.76 -4.94 -3.05
CA ALA A 151 -24.84 -5.09 -1.94
C ALA A 151 -23.77 -3.98 -1.95
N MET A 152 -23.22 -3.65 -3.13
CA MET A 152 -22.24 -2.58 -3.28
C MET A 152 -22.85 -1.21 -2.97
N VAL A 153 -24.09 -0.94 -3.38
CA VAL A 153 -24.84 0.28 -3.05
C VAL A 153 -25.04 0.39 -1.53
N ALA A 154 -25.51 -0.69 -0.88
CA ALA A 154 -25.75 -0.68 0.55
C ALA A 154 -24.48 -0.35 1.35
N GLU A 155 -23.36 -0.95 0.96
CA GLU A 155 -22.07 -0.68 1.60
C GLU A 155 -21.57 0.76 1.32
N ALA A 156 -21.69 1.24 0.09
CA ALA A 156 -21.29 2.60 -0.30
C ALA A 156 -22.09 3.67 0.45
N VAL A 157 -23.42 3.50 0.56
CA VAL A 157 -24.30 4.40 1.32
C VAL A 157 -23.96 4.36 2.81
N SER A 158 -23.69 3.17 3.36
CA SER A 158 -23.25 3.03 4.75
C SER A 158 -21.96 3.81 5.04
N GLN A 159 -20.98 3.73 4.15
CA GLN A 159 -19.71 4.48 4.29
C GLN A 159 -19.94 5.99 4.15
N ALA A 160 -20.76 6.43 3.21
CA ALA A 160 -21.08 7.86 3.03
C ALA A 160 -21.77 8.42 4.28
N ASN A 161 -22.73 7.69 4.84
CA ASN A 161 -23.44 8.05 6.08
C ASN A 161 -22.52 8.07 7.31
N ALA A 162 -21.49 7.22 7.32
CA ALA A 162 -20.44 7.24 8.33
C ALA A 162 -19.50 8.46 8.21
N GLY A 163 -19.58 9.23 7.12
CA GLY A 163 -18.83 10.48 6.95
C GLY A 163 -17.63 10.41 5.98
N TYR A 164 -17.39 9.27 5.33
CA TYR A 164 -16.32 9.17 4.33
C TYR A 164 -16.62 10.03 3.10
N LYS A 165 -15.61 10.76 2.61
CA LYS A 165 -15.72 11.68 1.48
C LYS A 165 -15.27 11.08 0.14
N ALA A 166 -14.63 9.94 0.15
CA ALA A 166 -14.28 9.16 -1.02
C ALA A 166 -14.58 7.68 -0.78
N ILE A 167 -15.15 7.03 -1.76
CA ILE A 167 -15.51 5.62 -1.75
C ILE A 167 -14.89 4.97 -2.96
N LYS A 168 -14.22 3.83 -2.76
CA LYS A 168 -13.61 3.03 -3.82
C LYS A 168 -14.35 1.72 -3.99
N ILE A 169 -14.70 1.39 -5.23
CA ILE A 169 -15.32 0.13 -5.61
C ILE A 169 -14.42 -0.65 -6.57
N LYS A 170 -14.47 -1.98 -6.47
CA LYS A 170 -13.83 -2.88 -7.42
C LYS A 170 -14.78 -3.27 -8.53
N ILE A 171 -14.25 -3.32 -9.75
CA ILE A 171 -14.88 -3.86 -10.94
C ILE A 171 -13.93 -4.86 -11.62
N GLY A 172 -14.36 -5.51 -12.70
CA GLY A 172 -13.51 -6.45 -13.43
C GLY A 172 -14.24 -7.77 -13.68
N GLU A 173 -15.39 -7.67 -14.32
CA GLU A 173 -16.12 -8.80 -14.91
C GLU A 173 -16.47 -8.43 -16.37
N THR A 174 -17.72 -8.23 -16.72
CA THR A 174 -18.09 -7.71 -18.06
C THR A 174 -18.31 -6.21 -18.00
N THR A 175 -18.04 -5.52 -19.10
CA THR A 175 -18.23 -4.06 -19.18
C THR A 175 -19.69 -3.64 -18.89
N GLU A 176 -20.66 -4.47 -19.24
CA GLU A 176 -22.08 -4.24 -19.02
C GLU A 176 -22.45 -4.33 -17.53
N LEU A 177 -21.99 -5.38 -16.87
CA LEU A 177 -22.28 -5.60 -15.44
C LEU A 177 -21.54 -4.57 -14.58
N ASP A 178 -20.30 -4.27 -14.92
CA ASP A 178 -19.49 -3.28 -14.21
C ASP A 178 -20.06 -1.86 -14.40
N TYR A 179 -20.59 -1.54 -15.60
CA TYR A 179 -21.35 -0.31 -15.81
C TYR A 179 -22.56 -0.22 -14.87
N VAL A 180 -23.35 -1.29 -14.75
CA VAL A 180 -24.51 -1.31 -13.84
C VAL A 180 -24.08 -1.07 -12.39
N ARG A 181 -23.03 -1.74 -11.93
CA ARG A 181 -22.49 -1.55 -10.58
C ARG A 181 -22.11 -0.09 -10.30
N VAL A 182 -21.29 0.48 -11.19
CA VAL A 182 -20.81 1.86 -11.02
C VAL A 182 -21.98 2.85 -11.06
N ARG A 183 -22.91 2.69 -12.00
CA ARG A 183 -24.10 3.54 -12.15
C ARG A 183 -24.97 3.52 -10.90
N GLU A 184 -25.31 2.33 -10.39
CA GLU A 184 -26.18 2.20 -9.21
C GLU A 184 -25.50 2.78 -7.96
N VAL A 185 -24.20 2.53 -7.77
CA VAL A 185 -23.45 3.14 -6.67
C VAL A 185 -23.38 4.66 -6.82
N ARG A 186 -23.09 5.18 -8.03
CA ARG A 186 -23.02 6.63 -8.25
C ARG A 186 -24.36 7.31 -7.98
N ASN A 187 -25.46 6.73 -8.45
CA ASN A 187 -26.80 7.27 -8.27
C ASN A 187 -27.22 7.31 -6.80
N ALA A 188 -26.76 6.37 -6.01
CA ALA A 188 -27.08 6.29 -4.57
C ALA A 188 -26.23 7.23 -3.69
N LEU A 189 -25.11 7.75 -4.22
CA LEU A 189 -24.20 8.60 -3.48
C LEU A 189 -24.45 10.09 -3.78
N PRO A 190 -24.32 10.98 -2.77
CA PRO A 190 -24.28 12.43 -3.03
C PRO A 190 -23.13 12.82 -3.97
N ASN A 191 -23.32 13.85 -4.78
CA ASN A 191 -22.26 14.36 -5.66
C ASN A 191 -21.01 14.87 -4.91
N SER A 192 -21.15 15.20 -3.64
CA SER A 192 -20.04 15.61 -2.77
C SER A 192 -19.13 14.45 -2.32
N VAL A 193 -19.56 13.19 -2.56
CA VAL A 193 -18.76 12.00 -2.29
C VAL A 193 -18.06 11.56 -3.57
N GLN A 194 -16.73 11.54 -3.54
CA GLN A 194 -15.91 11.06 -4.65
C GLN A 194 -16.10 9.56 -4.85
N LEU A 195 -16.30 9.14 -6.09
CA LEU A 195 -16.35 7.73 -6.46
C LEU A 195 -15.10 7.35 -7.23
N ARG A 196 -14.37 6.36 -6.75
CA ARG A 196 -13.18 5.77 -7.34
C ARG A 196 -13.47 4.36 -7.83
N VAL A 197 -12.99 4.04 -9.00
CA VAL A 197 -13.26 2.74 -9.63
C VAL A 197 -11.93 2.06 -9.94
N ASP A 198 -11.79 0.78 -9.57
CA ASP A 198 -10.55 0.02 -9.75
C ASP A 198 -10.84 -1.31 -10.43
N ALA A 199 -10.21 -1.51 -11.58
CA ALA A 199 -10.42 -2.69 -12.43
C ALA A 199 -9.34 -3.78 -12.25
N ASN A 200 -8.28 -3.53 -11.49
CA ASN A 200 -7.19 -4.48 -11.22
C ASN A 200 -6.76 -5.28 -12.47
N ASP A 201 -6.15 -4.60 -13.44
CA ASP A 201 -5.56 -5.20 -14.65
C ASP A 201 -6.55 -5.94 -15.60
N HIS A 202 -7.86 -5.81 -15.41
CA HIS A 202 -8.83 -6.76 -15.96
C HIS A 202 -9.09 -6.65 -17.46
N TYR A 203 -9.16 -5.43 -18.00
CA TYR A 203 -9.69 -5.23 -19.35
C TYR A 203 -8.62 -5.33 -20.45
N SER A 204 -9.03 -5.81 -21.63
CA SER A 204 -8.32 -5.48 -22.86
C SER A 204 -8.50 -4.00 -23.20
N LEU A 205 -7.65 -3.45 -24.09
CA LEU A 205 -7.76 -2.05 -24.53
C LEU A 205 -9.14 -1.72 -25.13
N VAL A 206 -9.74 -2.67 -25.86
CA VAL A 206 -11.08 -2.50 -26.46
C VAL A 206 -12.15 -2.37 -25.37
N GLN A 207 -12.12 -3.27 -24.39
CA GLN A 207 -13.04 -3.24 -23.24
C GLN A 207 -12.83 -2.00 -22.37
N ALA A 208 -11.55 -1.60 -22.13
CA ALA A 208 -11.25 -0.40 -21.39
C ALA A 208 -11.77 0.88 -22.07
N LYS A 209 -11.68 0.97 -23.41
CA LYS A 209 -12.30 2.06 -24.17
C LYS A 209 -13.82 2.04 -24.08
N GLN A 210 -14.43 0.84 -24.04
CA GLN A 210 -15.88 0.69 -23.91
C GLN A 210 -16.33 1.14 -22.51
N ILE A 211 -15.71 0.65 -21.44
CA ILE A 211 -16.10 1.02 -20.09
C ILE A 211 -15.88 2.51 -19.83
N CYS A 212 -14.79 3.12 -20.32
CA CYS A 212 -14.57 4.57 -20.21
C CYS A 212 -15.73 5.37 -20.84
N ARG A 213 -16.21 4.97 -22.02
CA ARG A 213 -17.35 5.64 -22.67
C ARG A 213 -18.65 5.48 -21.88
N LEU A 214 -18.90 4.29 -21.32
CA LEU A 214 -20.09 4.01 -20.53
C LEU A 214 -20.13 4.82 -19.23
N LEU A 215 -18.97 5.12 -18.66
CA LEU A 215 -18.81 5.82 -17.38
C LEU A 215 -18.57 7.34 -17.54
N ASP A 216 -18.49 7.87 -18.77
CA ASP A 216 -18.03 9.23 -19.06
C ASP A 216 -18.79 10.33 -18.30
N ASP A 217 -20.10 10.20 -18.16
CA ASP A 217 -20.96 11.19 -17.52
C ASP A 217 -21.23 10.92 -16.03
N MET A 218 -20.50 9.98 -15.40
CA MET A 218 -20.80 9.51 -14.03
C MET A 218 -20.03 10.21 -12.92
N ASN A 219 -19.31 11.30 -13.20
CA ASN A 219 -18.50 12.00 -12.20
C ASN A 219 -17.61 11.05 -11.37
N ILE A 220 -16.81 10.25 -12.09
CA ILE A 220 -15.80 9.33 -11.52
C ILE A 220 -14.52 10.11 -11.28
N GLU A 221 -13.96 10.06 -10.08
CA GLU A 221 -12.72 10.74 -9.74
C GLU A 221 -11.53 10.21 -10.54
N HIS A 222 -11.43 8.90 -10.68
CA HIS A 222 -10.48 8.21 -11.56
C HIS A 222 -10.88 6.74 -11.77
N LEU A 223 -10.39 6.17 -12.86
CA LEU A 223 -10.38 4.74 -13.16
C LEU A 223 -8.96 4.21 -12.97
N GLU A 224 -8.80 3.33 -11.98
CA GLU A 224 -7.52 2.76 -11.60
C GLU A 224 -7.25 1.45 -12.35
N GLN A 225 -6.02 1.34 -12.88
CA GLN A 225 -5.43 0.17 -13.50
C GLN A 225 -6.42 -0.65 -14.35
N PRO A 226 -7.02 -0.05 -15.39
CA PRO A 226 -7.97 -0.78 -16.26
C PRO A 226 -7.29 -1.84 -17.12
N LEU A 227 -6.02 -1.65 -17.49
CA LEU A 227 -5.25 -2.49 -18.41
C LEU A 227 -4.15 -3.27 -17.67
N PRO A 228 -3.68 -4.40 -18.25
CA PRO A 228 -2.59 -5.19 -17.68
C PRO A 228 -1.36 -4.35 -17.33
N ARG A 229 -0.78 -4.67 -16.18
CA ARG A 229 0.42 -4.01 -15.66
C ARG A 229 1.58 -4.15 -16.63
N GLY A 230 2.20 -3.34 -17.18
CA GLY A 230 3.29 -3.43 -18.15
C GLY A 230 2.89 -2.92 -19.53
N ASP A 231 1.60 -2.78 -19.81
CA ASP A 231 1.14 -2.19 -21.07
C ASP A 231 0.91 -0.68 -20.94
N LEU A 232 1.99 0.05 -20.66
CA LEU A 232 1.95 1.51 -20.57
C LEU A 232 1.64 2.19 -21.90
N LEU A 233 1.91 1.53 -23.03
CA LEU A 233 1.56 2.07 -24.35
C LEU A 233 0.04 2.05 -24.55
N ALA A 234 -0.62 0.95 -24.21
CA ALA A 234 -2.08 0.88 -24.25
C ALA A 234 -2.72 1.84 -23.22
N MET A 235 -2.12 2.00 -22.04
CA MET A 235 -2.56 3.01 -21.06
C MET A 235 -2.47 4.44 -21.63
N ALA A 236 -1.38 4.78 -22.32
CA ALA A 236 -1.23 6.08 -22.98
C ALA A 236 -2.26 6.28 -24.12
N GLU A 237 -2.56 5.22 -24.87
CA GLU A 237 -3.60 5.26 -25.90
C GLU A 237 -4.99 5.46 -25.29
N LEU A 238 -5.31 4.72 -24.24
CA LEU A 238 -6.57 4.84 -23.52
C LEU A 238 -6.75 6.25 -22.94
N ARG A 239 -5.69 6.82 -22.34
CA ARG A 239 -5.70 8.15 -21.74
C ARG A 239 -6.05 9.25 -22.76
N ARG A 240 -5.61 9.12 -24.02
CA ARG A 240 -5.93 10.11 -25.08
C ARG A 240 -7.41 10.17 -25.44
N VAL A 241 -8.18 9.12 -25.17
CA VAL A 241 -9.59 9.01 -25.53
C VAL A 241 -10.54 8.98 -24.33
N SER A 242 -10.02 8.79 -23.13
CA SER A 242 -10.80 8.80 -21.88
C SER A 242 -11.00 10.23 -21.38
N ARG A 243 -12.22 10.55 -20.94
CA ARG A 243 -12.50 11.78 -20.18
C ARG A 243 -12.37 11.55 -18.67
N ILE A 244 -12.41 10.28 -18.23
CA ILE A 244 -12.17 9.92 -16.85
C ILE A 244 -10.66 9.92 -16.62
N PRO A 245 -10.15 10.59 -15.60
CA PRO A 245 -8.73 10.52 -15.23
C PRO A 245 -8.29 9.08 -15.00
N LEU A 246 -7.18 8.67 -15.59
CA LEU A 246 -6.63 7.33 -15.44
C LEU A 246 -5.53 7.31 -14.37
N MET A 247 -5.53 6.27 -13.55
CA MET A 247 -4.50 6.04 -12.55
C MET A 247 -3.80 4.69 -12.79
N THR A 248 -2.46 4.70 -12.77
CA THR A 248 -1.66 3.47 -12.70
C THR A 248 -1.45 3.05 -11.26
N ASP A 249 -1.47 1.74 -11.00
CA ASP A 249 -1.13 1.12 -9.72
C ASP A 249 0.03 0.12 -9.91
N ASP A 250 -0.28 -1.09 -10.32
CA ASP A 250 0.72 -2.18 -10.42
C ASP A 250 1.67 -2.02 -11.61
N SER A 251 1.38 -1.12 -12.52
CA SER A 251 2.32 -0.69 -13.57
C SER A 251 3.51 0.12 -13.05
N VAL A 252 3.49 0.55 -11.78
CA VAL A 252 4.61 1.29 -11.17
C VAL A 252 5.08 0.53 -9.94
N ALA A 253 6.23 -0.13 -10.06
CA ALA A 253 6.91 -0.84 -8.98
C ALA A 253 8.28 -0.24 -8.66
N THR A 254 8.90 0.46 -9.61
CA THR A 254 10.24 1.03 -9.51
C THR A 254 10.26 2.52 -9.87
N LEU A 255 11.38 3.19 -9.64
CA LEU A 255 11.59 4.58 -10.08
C LEU A 255 11.55 4.70 -11.60
N GLU A 256 12.11 3.70 -12.29
CA GLU A 256 12.15 3.62 -13.75
C GLU A 256 10.72 3.53 -14.33
N ASP A 257 9.83 2.79 -13.68
CA ASP A 257 8.43 2.70 -14.10
C ASP A 257 7.73 4.06 -13.98
N ALA A 258 7.97 4.80 -12.90
CA ALA A 258 7.43 6.15 -12.73
C ALA A 258 7.91 7.10 -13.85
N VAL A 259 9.20 7.02 -14.21
CA VAL A 259 9.76 7.79 -15.34
C VAL A 259 9.12 7.36 -16.65
N ASN A 260 8.85 6.07 -16.86
CA ASN A 260 8.20 5.57 -18.07
C ASN A 260 6.74 6.03 -18.18
N VAL A 261 5.99 6.08 -17.07
CA VAL A 261 4.64 6.69 -17.04
C VAL A 261 4.67 8.13 -17.53
N ILE A 262 5.66 8.92 -17.09
CA ILE A 262 5.84 10.32 -17.53
C ILE A 262 6.17 10.39 -19.02
N ARG A 263 7.18 9.64 -19.47
CA ARG A 263 7.67 9.65 -20.85
C ARG A 263 6.58 9.29 -21.87
N LEU A 264 5.74 8.32 -21.52
CA LEU A 264 4.68 7.83 -22.40
C LEU A 264 3.37 8.63 -22.24
N GLY A 265 3.23 9.43 -21.19
CA GLY A 265 1.97 10.09 -20.85
C GLY A 265 0.88 9.07 -20.52
N ALA A 266 1.23 8.01 -19.76
CA ALA A 266 0.38 6.83 -19.58
C ALA A 266 -0.72 7.01 -18.52
N ALA A 267 -0.63 8.00 -17.65
CA ALA A 267 -1.61 8.22 -16.59
C ALA A 267 -1.71 9.70 -16.18
N ASP A 268 -2.84 10.04 -15.56
CA ASP A 268 -3.10 11.34 -14.92
C ASP A 268 -2.68 11.33 -13.45
N ARG A 269 -2.68 10.13 -12.86
CA ARG A 269 -2.34 9.88 -11.45
C ARG A 269 -1.55 8.59 -11.33
N VAL A 270 -0.76 8.49 -10.26
CA VAL A 270 -0.01 7.27 -9.91
C VAL A 270 -0.32 6.88 -8.47
N LYS A 271 -0.59 5.59 -8.27
CA LYS A 271 -0.73 5.03 -6.94
C LYS A 271 0.63 4.72 -6.33
N VAL A 272 0.87 5.23 -5.13
CA VAL A 272 2.07 4.94 -4.35
C VAL A 272 1.69 4.08 -3.14
N LYS A 273 2.44 3.02 -2.88
CA LYS A 273 2.21 2.08 -1.77
C LYS A 273 3.52 1.84 -1.02
N VAL A 274 3.55 2.09 0.28
CA VAL A 274 4.77 1.84 1.08
C VAL A 274 5.11 0.36 1.20
N SER A 275 4.12 -0.52 1.10
CA SER A 275 4.32 -1.98 1.07
C SER A 275 5.03 -2.48 -0.18
N LYS A 276 4.90 -1.76 -1.32
CA LYS A 276 5.53 -2.08 -2.60
C LYS A 276 6.84 -1.30 -2.83
N HIS A 277 6.85 -0.02 -2.49
CA HIS A 277 7.98 0.86 -2.80
C HIS A 277 8.96 1.03 -1.62
N GLY A 278 8.50 0.84 -0.37
CA GLY A 278 9.20 1.28 0.83
C GLY A 278 9.20 2.81 0.94
N LEU A 279 9.52 3.33 2.12
CA LEU A 279 9.51 4.79 2.36
C LEU A 279 10.51 5.54 1.47
N GLU A 280 11.69 4.98 1.25
CA GLU A 280 12.75 5.60 0.42
C GLU A 280 12.30 5.84 -1.02
N ASN A 281 11.87 4.78 -1.71
CA ASN A 281 11.45 4.88 -3.11
C ASN A 281 10.10 5.58 -3.25
N ALA A 282 9.18 5.40 -2.29
CA ALA A 282 7.90 6.11 -2.30
C ALA A 282 8.11 7.63 -2.30
N GLN A 283 8.99 8.15 -1.46
CA GLN A 283 9.33 9.57 -1.43
C GLN A 283 9.97 10.05 -2.74
N LEU A 284 10.87 9.26 -3.31
CA LEU A 284 11.51 9.59 -4.59
C LEU A 284 10.50 9.57 -5.75
N ILE A 285 9.62 8.56 -5.83
CA ILE A 285 8.55 8.47 -6.83
C ILE A 285 7.63 9.69 -6.74
N ILE A 286 7.20 10.07 -5.53
CA ILE A 286 6.34 11.24 -5.31
C ILE A 286 7.03 12.50 -5.83
N GLY A 287 8.33 12.70 -5.52
CA GLY A 287 9.09 13.87 -5.99
C GLY A 287 9.28 13.90 -7.52
N ILE A 288 9.54 12.77 -8.15
CA ILE A 288 9.65 12.65 -9.62
C ILE A 288 8.32 13.02 -10.29
N LEU A 289 7.21 12.50 -9.77
CA LEU A 289 5.87 12.77 -10.30
C LEU A 289 5.42 14.21 -10.04
N GLU A 290 5.78 14.78 -8.88
CA GLU A 290 5.53 16.20 -8.57
C GLU A 290 6.21 17.11 -9.59
N ALA A 291 7.49 16.86 -9.91
CA ALA A 291 8.23 17.62 -10.91
C ALA A 291 7.62 17.49 -12.32
N ALA A 292 6.88 16.42 -12.61
CA ALA A 292 6.17 16.19 -13.88
C ALA A 292 4.71 16.68 -13.86
N GLY A 293 4.21 17.24 -12.76
CA GLY A 293 2.82 17.68 -12.63
C GLY A 293 1.80 16.54 -12.55
N ILE A 294 2.23 15.33 -12.19
CA ILE A 294 1.37 14.14 -12.02
C ILE A 294 1.11 13.94 -10.53
N SER A 295 -0.14 13.93 -10.12
CA SER A 295 -0.51 13.74 -8.72
C SER A 295 -0.41 12.27 -8.30
N CYS A 296 -0.13 12.05 -7.01
CA CYS A 296 -0.08 10.74 -6.41
C CYS A 296 -1.29 10.49 -5.51
N VAL A 297 -1.75 9.26 -5.45
CA VAL A 297 -2.69 8.77 -4.43
C VAL A 297 -1.96 7.73 -3.60
N LEU A 298 -1.93 7.94 -2.29
CA LEU A 298 -1.41 6.90 -1.40
C LEU A 298 -2.43 5.77 -1.32
N GLY A 299 -1.99 4.59 -1.68
CA GLY A 299 -2.79 3.39 -1.70
C GLY A 299 -2.21 2.28 -0.85
N HIS A 300 -2.93 1.18 -0.79
CA HIS A 300 -2.57 0.03 0.02
C HIS A 300 -2.78 -1.28 -0.73
N VAL A 301 -2.27 -2.32 -0.14
CA VAL A 301 -2.75 -3.69 -0.24
C VAL A 301 -3.47 -4.06 1.06
N PHE A 302 -4.10 -5.22 1.17
CA PHE A 302 -4.51 -5.70 2.49
C PHE A 302 -3.27 -5.86 3.36
N GLN A 303 -3.25 -5.15 4.50
CA GLN A 303 -2.09 -5.07 5.40
C GLN A 303 -2.53 -4.76 6.81
N LEU A 304 -1.69 -5.12 7.78
CA LEU A 304 -1.93 -4.90 9.20
C LEU A 304 -1.56 -3.47 9.62
N GLY A 305 -1.77 -3.16 10.87
CA GLY A 305 -1.57 -1.83 11.44
C GLY A 305 -0.16 -1.30 11.29
N LEU A 306 0.85 -2.16 11.25
CA LEU A 306 2.25 -1.76 11.13
C LEU A 306 2.54 -1.07 9.79
N ALA A 307 2.08 -1.65 8.68
CA ALA A 307 2.21 -1.01 7.38
C ALA A 307 1.32 0.24 7.25
N ARG A 308 0.14 0.24 7.88
CA ARG A 308 -0.74 1.44 7.94
C ARG A 308 -0.09 2.60 8.70
N LEU A 309 0.63 2.33 9.80
CA LEU A 309 1.44 3.35 10.50
C LEU A 309 2.52 3.91 9.58
N THR A 310 3.19 3.04 8.82
CA THR A 310 4.21 3.45 7.85
C THR A 310 3.62 4.38 6.77
N GLU A 311 2.43 4.04 6.24
CA GLU A 311 1.69 4.92 5.31
C GLU A 311 1.32 6.26 5.93
N ALA A 312 0.88 6.25 7.20
CA ALA A 312 0.51 7.47 7.91
C ALA A 312 1.70 8.44 8.05
N HIS A 313 2.89 7.91 8.36
CA HIS A 313 4.10 8.74 8.41
C HIS A 313 4.44 9.36 7.05
N LEU A 314 4.31 8.62 5.95
CA LEU A 314 4.53 9.18 4.60
C LEU A 314 3.47 10.23 4.26
N ALA A 315 2.18 9.93 4.51
CA ALA A 315 1.08 10.85 4.25
C ALA A 315 1.18 12.15 5.05
N ALA A 316 1.74 12.09 6.26
CA ALA A 316 1.96 13.26 7.09
C ALA A 316 3.00 14.24 6.54
N CYS A 317 3.92 13.78 5.67
CA CYS A 317 5.07 14.55 5.19
C CYS A 317 4.99 14.92 3.70
N ALA A 318 4.38 14.07 2.87
CA ALA A 318 4.41 14.27 1.42
C ALA A 318 3.46 15.40 0.97
N THR A 319 3.91 16.17 -0.02
CA THR A 319 3.19 17.32 -0.58
C THR A 319 2.31 16.94 -1.76
N ASN A 320 2.83 16.14 -2.69
CA ASN A 320 2.15 15.74 -3.94
C ASN A 320 1.26 14.51 -3.75
N LEU A 321 0.42 14.53 -2.72
CA LEU A 321 -0.57 13.47 -2.47
C LEU A 321 -1.98 14.04 -2.58
N ASN A 322 -2.83 13.38 -3.36
CA ASN A 322 -4.24 13.76 -3.53
C ASN A 322 -5.13 13.02 -2.52
N PRO A 323 -5.54 13.68 -1.43
CA PRO A 323 -6.44 13.07 -0.44
C PRO A 323 -7.90 13.00 -0.94
N PRO A 324 -8.76 12.22 -0.29
CA PRO A 324 -8.48 11.27 0.81
C PRO A 324 -7.62 10.09 0.36
N HIS A 325 -6.74 9.59 1.27
CA HIS A 325 -5.83 8.49 0.95
C HIS A 325 -6.51 7.14 1.12
N GLU A 326 -6.12 6.16 0.31
CA GLU A 326 -6.63 4.81 0.42
C GLU A 326 -5.74 4.00 1.37
N MET A 327 -5.91 4.22 2.67
CA MET A 327 -5.13 3.54 3.70
C MET A 327 -5.86 2.28 4.17
N GLY A 328 -5.28 1.14 3.92
CA GLY A 328 -5.86 -0.18 4.04
C GLY A 328 -6.56 -0.47 5.36
N SER A 329 -7.65 -1.21 5.24
CA SER A 329 -8.36 -1.78 6.38
C SER A 329 -8.61 -3.26 6.08
N MET A 330 -8.44 -4.10 7.09
CA MET A 330 -8.76 -5.53 6.98
C MET A 330 -10.26 -5.82 7.20
N LYS A 331 -11.06 -4.79 7.52
CA LYS A 331 -12.51 -4.91 7.75
C LYS A 331 -13.28 -5.52 6.57
N PRO A 332 -12.96 -5.25 5.28
CA PRO A 332 -13.65 -5.90 4.18
C PRO A 332 -13.57 -7.44 4.22
N MET A 333 -12.49 -7.99 4.76
CA MET A 333 -12.32 -9.45 4.95
C MET A 333 -12.88 -9.93 6.29
N GLY A 334 -13.49 -9.05 7.08
CA GLY A 334 -13.97 -9.39 8.43
C GLY A 334 -12.85 -9.64 9.45
N ILE A 335 -11.64 -9.18 9.17
CA ILE A 335 -10.52 -9.23 10.10
C ILE A 335 -10.57 -7.97 10.95
N THR A 336 -10.75 -8.15 12.26
CA THR A 336 -10.76 -7.07 13.25
C THR A 336 -9.52 -7.10 14.16
N GLN A 337 -8.80 -8.23 14.17
CA GLN A 337 -7.58 -8.40 14.95
C GLN A 337 -6.40 -7.72 14.28
N ASP A 338 -5.59 -7.02 15.04
CA ASP A 338 -4.34 -6.38 14.59
C ASP A 338 -3.19 -6.78 15.51
N ILE A 339 -1.98 -6.72 14.99
CA ILE A 339 -0.74 -7.02 15.72
C ILE A 339 -0.24 -5.84 16.57
N LEU A 340 -0.92 -4.70 16.52
CA LEU A 340 -0.59 -3.52 17.34
C LEU A 340 -1.38 -3.57 18.64
N LYS A 341 -0.69 -3.33 19.78
CA LYS A 341 -1.33 -3.05 21.08
C LYS A 341 -1.96 -1.66 21.10
N ASN A 342 -1.28 -0.69 20.51
CA ASN A 342 -1.76 0.67 20.35
C ASN A 342 -2.37 0.83 18.94
N ALA A 343 -3.62 0.44 18.79
CA ALA A 343 -4.32 0.59 17.50
C ALA A 343 -4.26 2.05 17.00
N LEU A 344 -4.13 2.21 15.68
CA LEU A 344 -4.27 3.51 15.04
C LEU A 344 -5.62 4.15 15.40
N GLU A 345 -5.59 5.40 15.83
CA GLU A 345 -6.81 6.18 16.02
C GLU A 345 -7.42 6.48 14.65
N VAL A 346 -8.47 5.74 14.33
CA VAL A 346 -9.21 5.88 13.07
C VAL A 346 -10.62 6.35 13.38
N THR A 347 -10.93 7.58 13.02
CA THR A 347 -12.30 8.08 12.93
C THR A 347 -12.75 8.02 11.47
N PRO A 348 -14.06 7.93 11.16
CA PRO A 348 -14.49 7.93 9.77
C PRO A 348 -13.92 9.11 8.98
N GLY A 349 -13.13 8.79 7.95
CA GLY A 349 -12.50 9.77 7.08
C GLY A 349 -11.16 10.34 7.57
N ILE A 350 -10.67 10.03 8.77
CA ILE A 350 -9.42 10.60 9.31
C ILE A 350 -8.63 9.55 10.08
N ILE A 351 -7.32 9.53 9.87
CA ILE A 351 -6.35 8.88 10.76
C ILE A 351 -5.52 9.96 11.44
N ARG A 352 -5.28 9.82 12.75
CA ARG A 352 -4.34 10.64 13.50
C ARG A 352 -2.99 9.95 13.61
N LEU A 353 -1.93 10.68 13.23
CA LEU A 353 -0.58 10.18 13.36
C LEU A 353 -0.14 10.21 14.82
N PRO A 354 0.28 9.07 15.41
CA PRO A 354 0.79 9.06 16.77
C PRO A 354 2.09 9.86 16.88
N SER A 355 2.41 10.27 18.11
CA SER A 355 3.68 10.93 18.47
C SER A 355 4.59 9.94 19.18
N GLY A 356 5.88 10.01 18.89
CA GLY A 356 6.90 9.18 19.54
C GLY A 356 7.97 8.73 18.53
N PRO A 357 9.06 8.14 19.03
CA PRO A 357 10.16 7.66 18.20
C PRO A 357 9.74 6.52 17.27
N GLY A 358 10.38 6.43 16.11
CA GLY A 358 10.09 5.39 15.14
C GLY A 358 8.71 5.56 14.48
N LEU A 359 8.08 4.43 14.21
CA LEU A 359 6.68 4.35 13.77
C LEU A 359 5.69 4.56 14.93
N SER A 360 6.16 4.66 16.17
CA SER A 360 5.32 4.62 17.39
C SER A 360 4.46 3.34 17.48
N ALA A 361 4.97 2.23 16.93
CA ALA A 361 4.30 0.93 16.92
C ALA A 361 4.64 0.14 18.18
N GLU A 362 3.62 -0.27 18.93
CA GLU A 362 3.73 -1.26 20.02
C GLU A 362 3.18 -2.59 19.54
N LEU A 363 4.08 -3.51 19.18
CA LEU A 363 3.68 -4.83 18.71
C LEU A 363 3.28 -5.76 19.86
N ASP A 364 2.21 -6.52 19.63
CA ASP A 364 1.82 -7.64 20.47
C ASP A 364 2.61 -8.90 20.06
N TRP A 365 3.78 -9.08 20.65
CA TRP A 365 4.66 -10.22 20.34
C TRP A 365 4.04 -11.56 20.71
N ASP A 366 3.21 -11.64 21.74
CA ASP A 366 2.50 -12.87 22.13
C ASP A 366 1.46 -13.24 21.06
N LEU A 367 0.78 -12.24 20.52
CA LEU A 367 -0.15 -12.46 19.41
C LEU A 367 0.58 -12.82 18.14
N ILE A 368 1.67 -12.14 17.81
CA ILE A 368 2.49 -12.45 16.60
C ILE A 368 2.96 -13.90 16.66
N GLU A 369 3.42 -14.39 17.83
CA GLU A 369 3.84 -15.78 17.96
C GLU A 369 2.68 -16.78 17.83
N LYS A 370 1.48 -16.43 18.30
CA LYS A 370 0.25 -17.24 18.09
C LYS A 370 -0.19 -17.29 16.63
N LEU A 371 0.06 -16.23 15.87
CA LEU A 371 -0.30 -16.13 14.45
C LEU A 371 0.78 -16.69 13.53
N ARG A 372 1.93 -17.09 14.09
CA ARG A 372 3.08 -17.58 13.34
C ARG A 372 2.73 -18.83 12.55
N ILE A 373 3.22 -18.89 11.31
CA ILE A 373 3.06 -20.05 10.41
C ILE A 373 4.41 -20.53 9.89
N GLY A 374 4.45 -21.78 9.46
CA GLY A 374 5.60 -22.32 8.74
C GLY A 374 5.64 -21.82 7.28
N VAL A 375 6.82 -21.78 6.70
CA VAL A 375 7.03 -21.32 5.30
C VAL A 375 6.26 -22.15 4.27
N GLY A 376 5.97 -23.45 4.57
CA GLY A 376 5.17 -24.33 3.71
C GLY A 376 3.66 -24.11 3.77
N HIS A 377 3.17 -23.14 4.54
CA HIS A 377 1.76 -22.87 4.77
C HIS A 377 1.30 -21.50 4.24
N GLY A 378 2.11 -20.86 3.38
CA GLY A 378 1.84 -19.58 2.75
C GLY A 378 0.86 -19.68 1.58
#